data_e7ccf269cb760efc25bffea84e5c1efb
#
_entry.id   e7ccf269cb760efc25bffea84e5c1efb
#
_cell.length_a   1.000
_cell.length_b   1.000
_cell.length_c   1.000
_cell.angle_alpha   90.00
_cell.angle_beta   90.00
_cell.angle_gamma   90.00
#
_symmetry.space_group_name_H-M   'P 1'
#
loop_
_entity.id
_entity.type
_entity.pdbx_description
1 polymer ?
#
loop_
_entity_poly.entity_id
_entity_poly.type
_entity_poly.pdbx_seq_one_letter_code
_entity_poly.pdbx_strand_id
1 'polypeptide(L)'
;MNKLNSKRIDWLITLAPFIIIISLAGVLFAFPNESNTIISKVRYFFGDTVGIYYLIIGVAVLIVSIYLAISKYGDVVLGEPNEKPRYSFFGWGSMMFTCGLAADILFYSFAEWVMYATNPHIEELGSVAEWAGVFPLFHWSFIPWAFYLVLAVAFGFMLHVKKINRQRYSEACRPIIGKHADGILGRIIDLFALFALLAGTATTFSVATPLLAAIIVKLFGITITCAVYTYAVLHGFKGISFLAKLCIYLFFGLLLIVLLIGGQGKFIIENGFQSLGKMLQNFIELSTFTDPGRTSNFPQDWTIYYWAYWMVWSVAAPFFIGNISRGRTIKQTILGGYVFGVGSTIVSFVVLGNYGLGLQVSEKTDFISQYVADGDLYGLILNIIDTMPMANVILVITVLCMIAFYATSFDSIAYTAA
;
A
#
# COMPACT_ATOMS: atom_id res chain seq x y z
N MET A 1 -11.06 31.12 30.95
CA MET A 1 -11.74 30.90 29.65
C MET A 1 -10.80 31.42 28.55
N ASN A 2 -9.89 30.58 28.06
CA ASN A 2 -9.02 30.94 26.93
C ASN A 2 -9.83 30.77 25.64
N LYS A 3 -9.96 31.85 24.86
CA LYS A 3 -10.53 31.88 23.53
C LYS A 3 -9.79 30.81 22.70
N LEU A 4 -10.48 29.75 22.32
CA LEU A 4 -10.08 28.84 21.24
C LEU A 4 -9.81 29.75 20.03
N ASN A 5 -8.53 29.88 19.67
CA ASN A 5 -8.15 30.48 18.40
C ASN A 5 -8.82 29.62 17.32
N SER A 6 -9.78 30.19 16.62
CA SER A 6 -10.39 29.58 15.45
C SER A 6 -9.25 29.23 14.49
N LYS A 7 -9.00 27.95 14.30
CA LYS A 7 -8.04 27.45 13.32
C LYS A 7 -8.46 28.05 11.97
N ARG A 8 -7.72 29.01 11.46
CA ARG A 8 -7.97 29.56 10.12
C ARG A 8 -7.58 28.48 9.13
N ILE A 9 -8.56 27.99 8.38
CA ILE A 9 -8.34 27.09 7.27
C ILE A 9 -7.48 27.83 6.24
N ASP A 10 -6.37 27.24 5.84
CA ASP A 10 -5.59 27.75 4.71
C ASP A 10 -6.26 27.29 3.40
N TRP A 11 -7.18 28.15 2.93
CA TRP A 11 -7.99 27.85 1.74
C TRP A 11 -7.15 27.58 0.50
N LEU A 12 -5.97 28.20 0.38
CA LEU A 12 -5.09 27.96 -0.75
C LEU A 12 -4.57 26.52 -0.74
N ILE A 13 -4.04 26.08 0.40
CA ILE A 13 -3.54 24.72 0.55
C ILE A 13 -4.67 23.70 0.43
N THR A 14 -5.87 24.03 0.89
CA THR A 14 -7.01 23.11 0.85
C THR A 14 -7.64 23.01 -0.53
N LEU A 15 -7.93 24.15 -1.20
CA LEU A 15 -8.71 24.14 -2.45
C LEU A 15 -7.87 23.99 -3.71
N ALA A 16 -6.62 24.50 -3.74
CA ALA A 16 -5.81 24.46 -4.93
C ALA A 16 -5.59 23.01 -5.47
N PRO A 17 -5.25 22.00 -4.64
CA PRO A 17 -5.11 20.64 -5.11
C PRO A 17 -6.41 20.05 -5.70
N PHE A 18 -7.56 20.32 -5.06
CA PHE A 18 -8.85 19.86 -5.59
C PHE A 18 -9.16 20.48 -6.95
N ILE A 19 -8.98 21.79 -7.09
CA ILE A 19 -9.23 22.49 -8.36
C ILE A 19 -8.31 21.93 -9.45
N ILE A 20 -7.02 21.73 -9.14
CA ILE A 20 -6.06 21.22 -10.10
C ILE A 20 -6.41 19.79 -10.52
N ILE A 21 -6.76 18.90 -9.58
CA ILE A 21 -7.11 17.52 -9.90
C ILE A 21 -8.40 17.44 -10.70
N ILE A 22 -9.44 18.21 -10.33
CA ILE A 22 -10.69 18.25 -11.09
C ILE A 22 -10.46 18.81 -12.50
N SER A 23 -9.67 19.87 -12.61
CA SER A 23 -9.31 20.44 -13.91
C SER A 23 -8.52 19.46 -14.77
N LEU A 24 -7.54 18.77 -14.17
CA LEU A 24 -6.76 17.74 -14.83
C LEU A 24 -7.67 16.59 -15.31
N ALA A 25 -8.54 16.08 -14.44
CA ALA A 25 -9.50 15.04 -14.80
C ALA A 25 -10.40 15.49 -15.94
N GLY A 26 -10.88 16.74 -15.92
CA GLY A 26 -11.68 17.33 -17.01
C GLY A 26 -10.92 17.37 -18.34
N VAL A 27 -9.64 17.76 -18.33
CA VAL A 27 -8.79 17.77 -19.53
C VAL A 27 -8.53 16.35 -20.04
N LEU A 28 -8.22 15.41 -19.15
CA LEU A 28 -7.99 14.00 -19.52
C LEU A 28 -9.25 13.38 -20.18
N PHE A 29 -10.42 13.76 -19.70
CA PHE A 29 -11.69 13.28 -20.23
C PHE A 29 -12.06 13.94 -21.55
N ALA A 30 -11.78 15.24 -21.71
CA ALA A 30 -12.08 15.99 -22.93
C ALA A 30 -11.12 15.68 -24.09
N PHE A 31 -9.87 15.33 -23.78
CA PHE A 31 -8.80 15.11 -24.78
C PHE A 31 -8.04 13.79 -24.49
N PRO A 32 -8.68 12.62 -24.64
CA PRO A 32 -8.10 11.34 -24.21
C PRO A 32 -6.83 10.95 -24.98
N ASN A 33 -6.76 11.19 -26.29
CA ASN A 33 -5.59 10.79 -27.10
C ASN A 33 -4.35 11.64 -26.81
N GLU A 34 -4.52 12.96 -26.75
CA GLU A 34 -3.47 13.91 -26.41
C GLU A 34 -2.97 13.68 -24.97
N SER A 35 -3.92 13.44 -24.08
CA SER A 35 -3.63 13.14 -22.69
C SER A 35 -2.82 11.85 -22.53
N ASN A 36 -3.19 10.78 -23.21
CA ASN A 36 -2.45 9.53 -23.20
C ASN A 36 -1.01 9.72 -23.70
N THR A 37 -0.84 10.53 -24.75
CA THR A 37 0.51 10.86 -25.28
C THR A 37 1.37 11.61 -24.25
N ILE A 38 0.79 12.59 -23.57
CA ILE A 38 1.48 13.38 -22.54
C ILE A 38 1.80 12.51 -21.33
N ILE A 39 0.82 11.75 -20.83
CA ILE A 39 1.00 10.86 -19.68
C ILE A 39 2.08 9.82 -19.96
N SER A 40 2.11 9.23 -21.15
CA SER A 40 3.14 8.26 -21.54
C SER A 40 4.54 8.89 -21.54
N LYS A 41 4.70 10.13 -22.01
CA LYS A 41 5.97 10.85 -21.92
C LYS A 41 6.39 11.16 -20.49
N VAL A 42 5.43 11.56 -19.64
CA VAL A 42 5.68 11.82 -18.21
C VAL A 42 6.06 10.51 -17.50
N ARG A 43 5.32 9.42 -17.78
CA ARG A 43 5.64 8.09 -17.24
C ARG A 43 7.03 7.64 -17.67
N TYR A 44 7.38 7.79 -18.94
CA TYR A 44 8.71 7.45 -19.44
C TYR A 44 9.80 8.27 -18.74
N PHE A 45 9.62 9.58 -18.59
CA PHE A 45 10.59 10.41 -17.88
C PHE A 45 10.80 9.95 -16.43
N PHE A 46 9.74 9.75 -15.66
CA PHE A 46 9.86 9.34 -14.26
C PHE A 46 10.21 7.86 -14.08
N GLY A 47 9.72 6.97 -14.91
CA GLY A 47 9.94 5.53 -14.79
C GLY A 47 11.26 5.07 -15.42
N ASP A 48 11.71 5.71 -16.50
CA ASP A 48 12.92 5.34 -17.24
C ASP A 48 14.07 6.33 -17.02
N THR A 49 13.92 7.60 -17.44
CA THR A 49 15.03 8.57 -17.44
C THR A 49 15.57 8.83 -16.03
N VAL A 50 14.71 8.99 -15.03
CA VAL A 50 15.10 9.20 -13.63
C VAL A 50 14.80 7.99 -12.74
N GLY A 51 14.38 6.89 -13.32
CA GLY A 51 13.94 5.67 -12.62
C GLY A 51 14.98 5.10 -11.67
N ILE A 52 16.26 5.15 -12.03
CA ILE A 52 17.37 4.68 -11.18
C ILE A 52 17.37 5.30 -9.77
N TYR A 53 16.93 6.57 -9.63
CA TYR A 53 16.90 7.23 -8.32
C TYR A 53 15.91 6.60 -7.37
N TYR A 54 14.79 6.02 -7.85
CA TYR A 54 13.84 5.29 -7.01
C TYR A 54 14.49 4.04 -6.41
N LEU A 55 15.27 3.30 -7.20
CA LEU A 55 15.98 2.12 -6.72
C LEU A 55 17.04 2.50 -5.68
N ILE A 56 17.84 3.53 -5.95
CA ILE A 56 18.87 4.03 -5.02
C ILE A 56 18.22 4.48 -3.70
N ILE A 57 17.15 5.27 -3.76
CA ILE A 57 16.44 5.73 -2.57
C ILE A 57 15.82 4.55 -1.82
N GLY A 58 15.23 3.58 -2.52
CA GLY A 58 14.66 2.37 -1.93
C GLY A 58 15.67 1.61 -1.08
N VAL A 59 16.85 1.31 -1.65
CA VAL A 59 17.95 0.65 -0.93
C VAL A 59 18.46 1.53 0.22
N ALA A 60 18.61 2.83 -0.01
CA ALA A 60 19.11 3.76 1.00
C ALA A 60 18.18 3.83 2.24
N VAL A 61 16.86 3.95 2.04
CA VAL A 61 15.92 3.99 3.18
C VAL A 61 15.86 2.67 3.92
N LEU A 62 16.02 1.53 3.23
CA LEU A 62 16.14 0.23 3.89
C LEU A 62 17.37 0.19 4.80
N ILE A 63 18.53 0.60 4.29
CA ILE A 63 19.78 0.67 5.08
C ILE A 63 19.59 1.60 6.29
N VAL A 64 19.00 2.78 6.09
CA VAL A 64 18.72 3.74 7.16
C VAL A 64 17.78 3.13 8.21
N SER A 65 16.74 2.42 7.81
CA SER A 65 15.80 1.80 8.74
C SER A 65 16.49 0.73 9.60
N ILE A 66 17.32 -0.11 8.99
CA ILE A 66 18.12 -1.13 9.70
C ILE A 66 19.09 -0.43 10.66
N TYR A 67 19.84 0.57 10.19
CA TYR A 67 20.76 1.33 11.02
C TYR A 67 20.07 1.95 12.24
N LEU A 68 18.91 2.57 12.06
CA LEU A 68 18.14 3.14 13.16
C LEU A 68 17.70 2.08 14.17
N ALA A 69 17.32 0.88 13.71
CA ALA A 69 16.87 -0.20 14.58
C ALA A 69 18.01 -0.83 15.40
N ILE A 70 19.22 -0.99 14.83
CA ILE A 70 20.34 -1.69 15.49
C ILE A 70 21.32 -0.77 16.22
N SER A 71 21.29 0.55 15.94
CA SER A 71 22.18 1.52 16.57
C SER A 71 21.66 1.96 17.95
N LYS A 72 22.45 2.76 18.66
CA LYS A 72 22.04 3.41 19.92
C LYS A 72 20.75 4.25 19.81
N TYR A 73 20.40 4.69 18.62
CA TYR A 73 19.15 5.43 18.39
C TYR A 73 17.92 4.53 18.49
N GLY A 74 18.08 3.21 18.29
CA GLY A 74 17.00 2.24 18.41
C GLY A 74 16.36 2.20 19.80
N ASP A 75 17.08 2.54 20.84
CA ASP A 75 16.61 2.52 22.23
C ASP A 75 15.88 3.83 22.63
N VAL A 76 15.88 4.84 21.78
CA VAL A 76 15.16 6.10 22.04
C VAL A 76 13.66 5.84 22.05
N VAL A 77 13.01 6.24 23.16
CA VAL A 77 11.55 6.15 23.32
C VAL A 77 10.90 7.30 22.55
N LEU A 78 9.89 7.01 21.75
CA LEU A 78 9.03 8.00 21.11
C LEU A 78 8.05 8.57 22.14
N GLY A 79 8.56 9.44 23.01
CA GLY A 79 7.85 10.01 24.13
C GLY A 79 8.80 10.55 25.20
N GLU A 80 8.30 10.63 26.44
CA GLU A 80 9.15 10.95 27.60
C GLU A 80 10.04 9.73 27.94
N PRO A 81 11.21 9.93 28.55
CA PRO A 81 12.01 8.84 29.06
C PRO A 81 11.16 7.94 29.99
N ASN A 82 11.13 6.64 29.70
CA ASN A 82 10.33 5.63 30.42
C ASN A 82 8.79 5.75 30.24
N GLU A 83 8.30 6.51 29.27
CA GLU A 83 6.87 6.55 28.96
C GLU A 83 6.38 5.16 28.54
N LYS A 84 5.27 4.71 29.13
CA LYS A 84 4.66 3.42 28.74
C LYS A 84 3.95 3.55 27.40
N PRO A 85 3.94 2.47 26.58
CA PRO A 85 3.21 2.47 25.33
C PRO A 85 1.74 2.83 25.52
N ARG A 86 1.23 3.72 24.67
CA ARG A 86 -0.16 4.19 24.68
C ARG A 86 -1.15 3.05 24.41
N TYR A 87 -0.77 2.11 23.56
CA TYR A 87 -1.61 0.99 23.16
C TYR A 87 -0.99 -0.33 23.62
N SER A 88 -1.83 -1.32 23.91
CA SER A 88 -1.37 -2.70 24.15
C SER A 88 -0.60 -3.21 22.93
N PHE A 89 0.24 -4.23 23.10
CA PHE A 89 1.02 -4.81 22.01
C PHE A 89 0.13 -5.31 20.87
N PHE A 90 -0.95 -6.04 21.20
CA PHE A 90 -1.90 -6.54 20.21
C PHE A 90 -2.65 -5.39 19.51
N GLY A 91 -3.15 -4.39 20.23
CA GLY A 91 -3.86 -3.27 19.64
C GLY A 91 -2.98 -2.44 18.70
N TRP A 92 -1.72 -2.20 19.11
CA TRP A 92 -0.75 -1.51 18.26
C TRP A 92 -0.34 -2.34 17.04
N GLY A 93 -0.06 -3.64 17.22
CA GLY A 93 0.24 -4.55 16.14
C GLY A 93 -0.90 -4.67 15.14
N SER A 94 -2.15 -4.68 15.62
CA SER A 94 -3.35 -4.66 14.77
C SER A 94 -3.41 -3.39 13.91
N MET A 95 -3.16 -2.23 14.49
CA MET A 95 -3.14 -0.96 13.74
C MET A 95 -1.99 -0.90 12.72
N MET A 96 -0.81 -1.44 13.08
CA MET A 96 0.31 -1.59 12.13
C MET A 96 -0.04 -2.54 10.99
N PHE A 97 -0.65 -3.66 11.30
CA PHE A 97 -1.09 -4.66 10.34
C PHE A 97 -2.09 -4.07 9.33
N THR A 98 -3.12 -3.37 9.82
CA THR A 98 -4.13 -2.76 8.94
C THR A 98 -3.61 -1.55 8.17
N CYS A 99 -2.52 -0.93 8.59
CA CYS A 99 -1.88 0.14 7.84
C CYS A 99 -1.27 -0.35 6.51
N GLY A 100 -0.92 -1.64 6.41
CA GLY A 100 -0.47 -2.29 5.18
C GLY A 100 -1.60 -2.87 4.34
N LEU A 101 -2.84 -2.86 4.85
CA LEU A 101 -4.00 -3.43 4.18
C LEU A 101 -4.94 -2.31 3.70
N ALA A 102 -4.69 -1.79 2.52
CA ALA A 102 -5.67 -0.97 1.81
C ALA A 102 -6.60 -1.86 0.96
N ALA A 103 -7.71 -1.31 0.44
CA ALA A 103 -8.69 -2.10 -0.29
C ALA A 103 -8.14 -2.72 -1.59
N ASP A 104 -7.13 -2.09 -2.19
CA ASP A 104 -6.44 -2.57 -3.39
C ASP A 104 -5.58 -3.83 -3.15
N ILE A 105 -5.19 -4.13 -1.91
CA ILE A 105 -4.41 -5.35 -1.64
C ILE A 105 -5.19 -6.61 -1.99
N LEU A 106 -6.52 -6.59 -1.87
CA LEU A 106 -7.35 -7.74 -2.28
C LEU A 106 -7.32 -7.93 -3.80
N PHE A 107 -7.31 -6.82 -4.56
CA PHE A 107 -7.13 -6.89 -6.00
C PHE A 107 -5.75 -7.45 -6.36
N TYR A 108 -4.69 -6.84 -5.86
CA TYR A 108 -3.32 -7.25 -6.18
C TYR A 108 -3.01 -8.67 -5.70
N SER A 109 -3.47 -9.05 -4.52
CA SER A 109 -3.19 -10.40 -3.99
C SER A 109 -3.78 -11.51 -4.85
N PHE A 110 -4.93 -11.31 -5.47
CA PHE A 110 -5.51 -12.29 -6.39
C PHE A 110 -4.88 -12.26 -7.78
N ALA A 111 -4.55 -11.07 -8.32
CA ALA A 111 -4.26 -10.86 -9.73
C ALA A 111 -2.79 -10.64 -10.08
N GLU A 112 -1.97 -10.15 -9.14
CA GLU A 112 -0.63 -9.64 -9.46
C GLU A 112 0.31 -10.72 -10.00
N TRP A 113 0.19 -11.96 -9.53
CA TRP A 113 0.98 -13.06 -10.04
C TRP A 113 0.75 -13.34 -11.54
N VAL A 114 -0.48 -13.17 -12.04
CA VAL A 114 -0.80 -13.31 -13.47
C VAL A 114 -0.14 -12.20 -14.27
N MET A 115 -0.18 -10.97 -13.76
CA MET A 115 0.44 -9.82 -14.41
C MET A 115 1.95 -10.00 -14.56
N TYR A 116 2.62 -10.62 -13.57
CA TYR A 116 4.04 -10.99 -13.71
C TYR A 116 4.23 -12.19 -14.63
N ALA A 117 3.40 -13.21 -14.51
CA ALA A 117 3.51 -14.44 -15.32
C ALA A 117 3.48 -14.19 -16.84
N THR A 118 2.87 -13.08 -17.27
CA THR A 118 2.83 -12.66 -18.67
C THR A 118 4.02 -11.81 -19.11
N ASN A 119 4.95 -11.48 -18.20
CA ASN A 119 6.12 -10.68 -18.55
C ASN A 119 7.29 -11.58 -18.98
N PRO A 120 7.96 -11.28 -20.11
CA PRO A 120 9.08 -12.09 -20.62
C PRO A 120 10.22 -12.30 -19.61
N HIS A 121 10.46 -11.34 -18.73
CA HIS A 121 11.49 -11.46 -17.70
C HIS A 121 11.28 -12.64 -16.76
N ILE A 122 10.04 -13.04 -16.50
CA ILE A 122 9.76 -14.21 -15.66
C ILE A 122 10.25 -15.49 -16.32
N GLU A 123 10.06 -15.62 -17.64
CA GLU A 123 10.56 -16.77 -18.43
C GLU A 123 12.09 -16.79 -18.47
N GLU A 124 12.75 -15.64 -18.56
CA GLU A 124 14.21 -15.51 -18.50
C GLU A 124 14.78 -15.97 -17.14
N LEU A 125 14.08 -15.72 -16.04
CA LEU A 125 14.50 -16.11 -14.70
C LEU A 125 14.26 -17.60 -14.41
N GLY A 126 13.25 -18.23 -15.05
CA GLY A 126 12.88 -19.62 -14.85
C GLY A 126 11.41 -19.90 -15.13
N SER A 127 10.79 -20.79 -14.36
CA SER A 127 9.38 -21.10 -14.57
C SER A 127 8.44 -20.08 -13.90
N VAL A 128 7.24 -19.92 -14.48
CA VAL A 128 6.16 -19.12 -13.88
C VAL A 128 5.86 -19.60 -12.45
N ALA A 129 5.82 -20.92 -12.23
CA ALA A 129 5.59 -21.51 -10.91
C ALA A 129 6.60 -21.05 -9.86
N GLU A 130 7.83 -20.77 -10.27
CA GLU A 130 8.91 -20.40 -9.36
C GLU A 130 8.98 -18.90 -9.10
N TRP A 131 8.69 -18.06 -10.09
CA TRP A 131 8.98 -16.62 -10.03
C TRP A 131 7.75 -15.73 -9.95
N ALA A 132 6.60 -16.13 -10.50
CA ALA A 132 5.41 -15.28 -10.46
C ALA A 132 4.93 -14.98 -9.04
N GLY A 133 5.15 -15.88 -8.08
CA GLY A 133 4.86 -15.66 -6.66
C GLY A 133 5.93 -14.87 -5.89
N VAL A 134 7.14 -14.68 -6.44
CA VAL A 134 8.27 -14.00 -5.76
C VAL A 134 8.11 -12.48 -5.80
N PHE A 135 7.77 -11.93 -6.96
CA PHE A 135 7.71 -10.49 -7.15
C PHE A 135 6.63 -9.78 -6.33
N PRO A 136 5.42 -10.34 -6.13
CA PRO A 136 4.47 -9.76 -5.19
C PRO A 136 5.05 -9.64 -3.78
N LEU A 137 5.75 -10.68 -3.30
CA LEU A 137 6.39 -10.63 -1.99
C LEU A 137 7.50 -9.57 -1.93
N PHE A 138 8.27 -9.40 -3.00
CA PHE A 138 9.33 -8.42 -3.08
C PHE A 138 8.78 -6.99 -3.10
N HIS A 139 7.82 -6.69 -3.97
CA HIS A 139 7.27 -5.35 -4.16
C HIS A 139 6.39 -4.86 -3.00
N TRP A 140 5.98 -5.76 -2.09
CA TRP A 140 5.14 -5.43 -0.94
C TRP A 140 5.82 -5.70 0.42
N SER A 141 7.17 -5.85 0.44
CA SER A 141 7.90 -6.22 1.66
C SER A 141 8.81 -5.11 2.21
N PHE A 142 10.10 -5.41 2.34
CA PHE A 142 11.02 -4.63 3.18
C PHE A 142 11.30 -3.21 2.69
N ILE A 143 11.59 -3.01 1.40
CA ILE A 143 11.88 -1.67 0.86
C ILE A 143 10.65 -0.76 0.92
N PRO A 144 9.48 -1.18 0.43
CA PRO A 144 8.24 -0.43 0.62
C PRO A 144 7.97 0.00 2.06
N TRP A 145 8.07 -0.93 2.97
CA TRP A 145 7.86 -0.61 4.38
C TRP A 145 8.94 0.28 4.97
N ALA A 146 10.18 0.22 4.48
CA ALA A 146 11.24 1.14 4.90
C ALA A 146 10.90 2.61 4.61
N PHE A 147 10.23 2.92 3.48
CA PHE A 147 9.73 4.27 3.21
C PHE A 147 8.81 4.77 4.32
N TYR A 148 7.90 3.90 4.79
CA TYR A 148 7.00 4.28 5.87
C TYR A 148 7.70 4.41 7.20
N LEU A 149 8.56 3.45 7.54
CA LEU A 149 9.12 3.32 8.88
C LEU A 149 10.14 4.41 9.21
N VAL A 150 10.98 4.80 8.25
CA VAL A 150 11.94 5.90 8.44
C VAL A 150 11.18 7.22 8.70
N LEU A 151 10.16 7.50 7.91
CA LEU A 151 9.33 8.69 8.09
C LEU A 151 8.48 8.61 9.37
N ALA A 152 7.94 7.44 9.71
CA ALA A 152 7.19 7.23 10.95
C ALA A 152 8.03 7.51 12.20
N VAL A 153 9.29 7.10 12.19
CA VAL A 153 10.25 7.44 13.27
C VAL A 153 10.47 8.94 13.32
N ALA A 154 10.68 9.60 12.17
CA ALA A 154 10.87 11.06 12.11
C ALA A 154 9.64 11.81 12.66
N PHE A 155 8.43 11.44 12.24
CA PHE A 155 7.20 12.04 12.73
C PHE A 155 6.90 11.71 14.19
N GLY A 156 7.11 10.45 14.60
CA GLY A 156 6.95 10.05 16.00
C GLY A 156 7.90 10.83 16.92
N PHE A 157 9.15 11.02 16.51
CA PHE A 157 10.12 11.82 17.21
C PHE A 157 9.70 13.30 17.27
N MET A 158 9.29 13.88 16.15
CA MET A 158 8.78 15.24 16.08
C MET A 158 7.58 15.46 17.02
N LEU A 159 6.59 14.59 16.95
CA LEU A 159 5.35 14.71 17.72
C LEU A 159 5.56 14.47 19.22
N HIS A 160 6.27 13.41 19.59
CA HIS A 160 6.27 12.91 20.96
C HIS A 160 7.52 13.30 21.76
N VAL A 161 8.69 13.44 21.10
CA VAL A 161 9.94 13.84 21.77
C VAL A 161 10.11 15.36 21.70
N LYS A 162 9.95 15.95 20.50
CA LYS A 162 10.05 17.40 20.31
C LYS A 162 8.76 18.15 20.67
N LYS A 163 7.65 17.43 20.88
CA LYS A 163 6.32 17.99 21.24
C LYS A 163 5.80 19.04 20.26
N ILE A 164 6.15 18.89 18.99
CA ILE A 164 5.69 19.77 17.90
C ILE A 164 4.36 19.22 17.41
N ASN A 165 3.26 19.91 17.74
CA ASN A 165 1.90 19.47 17.41
C ASN A 165 1.45 19.81 15.98
N ARG A 166 2.32 20.39 15.16
CA ARG A 166 2.03 20.67 13.76
C ARG A 166 2.32 19.45 12.91
N GLN A 167 1.28 18.82 12.37
CA GLN A 167 1.40 17.66 11.49
C GLN A 167 1.62 18.10 10.03
N ARG A 168 2.75 18.75 9.76
CA ARG A 168 3.15 19.22 8.44
C ARG A 168 4.47 18.60 8.03
N TYR A 169 4.62 18.29 6.75
CA TYR A 169 5.89 17.81 6.19
C TYR A 169 6.99 18.86 6.27
N SER A 170 6.64 20.12 6.01
CA SER A 170 7.55 21.25 6.19
C SER A 170 8.10 21.35 7.61
N GLU A 171 7.29 21.00 8.61
CA GLU A 171 7.73 20.99 10.01
C GLU A 171 8.73 19.86 10.29
N ALA A 172 8.49 18.68 9.73
CA ALA A 172 9.44 17.57 9.82
C ALA A 172 10.78 17.88 9.12
N CYS A 173 10.76 18.70 8.08
CA CYS A 173 11.95 19.19 7.38
C CYS A 173 12.66 20.36 8.10
N ARG A 174 12.05 20.98 9.11
CA ARG A 174 12.58 22.16 9.83
C ARG A 174 14.03 21.98 10.32
N PRO A 175 14.49 20.82 10.82
CA PRO A 175 15.88 20.64 11.22
C PRO A 175 16.89 20.91 10.09
N ILE A 176 16.46 20.77 8.83
CA ILE A 176 17.30 20.96 7.63
C ILE A 176 17.09 22.36 7.06
N ILE A 177 15.83 22.80 6.88
CA ILE A 177 15.48 24.04 6.18
C ILE A 177 15.29 25.24 7.13
N GLY A 178 15.33 25.02 8.43
CA GLY A 178 15.24 26.08 9.45
C GLY A 178 13.96 26.91 9.33
N LYS A 179 14.14 28.25 9.36
CA LYS A 179 13.02 29.22 9.24
C LYS A 179 12.28 29.18 7.90
N HIS A 180 12.87 28.58 6.86
CA HIS A 180 12.20 28.45 5.55
C HIS A 180 11.00 27.49 5.59
N ALA A 181 10.86 26.70 6.66
CA ALA A 181 9.66 25.88 6.90
C ALA A 181 8.37 26.72 7.04
N ASP A 182 8.46 27.95 7.50
CA ASP A 182 7.32 28.87 7.62
C ASP A 182 7.12 29.76 6.37
N GLY A 183 8.02 29.67 5.38
CA GLY A 183 8.03 30.45 4.16
C GLY A 183 7.45 29.71 2.95
N ILE A 184 7.81 30.20 1.76
CA ILE A 184 7.39 29.65 0.46
C ILE A 184 7.83 28.21 0.31
N LEU A 185 9.07 27.88 0.70
CA LEU A 185 9.60 26.51 0.60
C LEU A 185 8.77 25.51 1.43
N GLY A 186 8.40 25.89 2.66
CA GLY A 186 7.53 25.06 3.49
C GLY A 186 6.15 24.84 2.86
N ARG A 187 5.54 25.90 2.29
CA ARG A 187 4.27 25.77 1.57
C ARG A 187 4.35 24.85 0.34
N ILE A 188 5.45 24.92 -0.41
CA ILE A 188 5.68 24.04 -1.56
C ILE A 188 5.76 22.57 -1.08
N ILE A 189 6.52 22.28 -0.02
CA ILE A 189 6.63 20.94 0.56
C ILE A 189 5.25 20.42 1.00
N ASP A 190 4.48 21.25 1.71
CA ASP A 190 3.14 20.85 2.20
C ASP A 190 2.15 20.62 1.04
N LEU A 191 2.22 21.44 -0.04
CA LEU A 191 1.42 21.24 -1.25
C LEU A 191 1.77 19.94 -1.95
N PHE A 192 3.06 19.64 -2.13
CA PHE A 192 3.47 18.35 -2.73
C PHE A 192 3.01 17.16 -1.89
N ALA A 193 3.09 17.27 -0.56
CA ALA A 193 2.58 16.24 0.34
C ALA A 193 1.06 16.03 0.14
N LEU A 194 0.30 17.10 0.02
CA LEU A 194 -1.15 16.99 -0.19
C LEU A 194 -1.49 16.43 -1.59
N PHE A 195 -0.76 16.82 -2.63
CA PHE A 195 -0.92 16.21 -3.96
C PHE A 195 -0.60 14.72 -3.93
N ALA A 196 0.47 14.31 -3.25
CA ALA A 196 0.81 12.90 -3.11
C ALA A 196 -0.30 12.13 -2.37
N LEU A 197 -0.85 12.69 -1.29
CA LEU A 197 -1.97 12.10 -0.56
C LEU A 197 -3.20 11.86 -1.45
N LEU A 198 -3.56 12.86 -2.25
CA LEU A 198 -4.70 12.77 -3.17
C LEU A 198 -4.41 11.77 -4.32
N ALA A 199 -3.21 11.78 -4.87
CA ALA A 199 -2.79 10.83 -5.91
C ALA A 199 -2.80 9.39 -5.39
N GLY A 200 -2.23 9.13 -4.21
CA GLY A 200 -2.26 7.80 -3.58
C GLY A 200 -3.69 7.31 -3.33
N THR A 201 -4.54 8.20 -2.84
CA THR A 201 -5.97 7.88 -2.66
C THR A 201 -6.61 7.51 -4.00
N ALA A 202 -6.38 8.31 -5.04
CA ALA A 202 -6.95 8.07 -6.37
C ALA A 202 -6.47 6.73 -6.97
N THR A 203 -5.19 6.37 -6.82
CA THR A 203 -4.66 5.09 -7.33
C THR A 203 -5.29 3.89 -6.65
N THR A 204 -5.38 3.86 -5.32
CA THR A 204 -6.05 2.77 -4.60
C THR A 204 -7.52 2.64 -5.00
N PHE A 205 -8.23 3.76 -5.12
CA PHE A 205 -9.65 3.71 -5.48
C PHE A 205 -9.90 3.35 -6.94
N SER A 206 -9.01 3.72 -7.85
CA SER A 206 -9.13 3.35 -9.27
C SER A 206 -9.03 1.84 -9.50
N VAL A 207 -8.36 1.12 -8.62
CA VAL A 207 -8.18 -0.34 -8.70
C VAL A 207 -9.24 -1.08 -7.86
N ALA A 208 -9.45 -0.66 -6.63
CA ALA A 208 -10.32 -1.38 -5.70
C ALA A 208 -11.82 -1.14 -5.95
N THR A 209 -12.22 0.08 -6.37
CA THR A 209 -13.64 0.39 -6.59
C THR A 209 -14.28 -0.42 -7.73
N PRO A 210 -13.63 -0.60 -8.90
CA PRO A 210 -14.17 -1.47 -9.93
C PRO A 210 -14.31 -2.93 -9.49
N LEU A 211 -13.35 -3.47 -8.70
CA LEU A 211 -13.47 -4.81 -8.14
C LEU A 211 -14.70 -4.93 -7.23
N LEU A 212 -14.86 -3.97 -6.30
CA LEU A 212 -16.03 -3.92 -5.43
C LEU A 212 -17.33 -3.87 -6.25
N ALA A 213 -17.35 -3.06 -7.32
CA ALA A 213 -18.48 -2.96 -8.23
C ALA A 213 -18.79 -4.30 -8.92
N ALA A 214 -17.77 -4.95 -9.46
CA ALA A 214 -17.91 -6.22 -10.15
C ALA A 214 -18.47 -7.31 -9.20
N ILE A 215 -17.99 -7.38 -7.98
CA ILE A 215 -18.49 -8.33 -6.96
C ILE A 215 -19.95 -8.02 -6.59
N ILE A 216 -20.30 -6.75 -6.37
CA ILE A 216 -21.68 -6.35 -6.04
C ILE A 216 -22.64 -6.67 -7.18
N VAL A 217 -22.25 -6.39 -8.42
CA VAL A 217 -23.07 -6.74 -9.60
C VAL A 217 -23.24 -8.24 -9.70
N LYS A 218 -22.21 -9.02 -9.46
CA LYS A 218 -22.27 -10.49 -9.48
C LYS A 218 -23.19 -11.06 -8.40
N LEU A 219 -23.17 -10.49 -7.19
CA LEU A 219 -24.00 -10.97 -6.07
C LEU A 219 -25.48 -10.55 -6.16
N PHE A 220 -25.72 -9.33 -6.62
CA PHE A 220 -27.05 -8.69 -6.52
C PHE A 220 -27.67 -8.31 -7.87
N GLY A 221 -26.94 -8.40 -8.97
CA GLY A 221 -27.41 -8.03 -10.32
C GLY A 221 -27.65 -6.52 -10.52
N ILE A 222 -27.21 -5.67 -9.57
CA ILE A 222 -27.43 -4.22 -9.61
C ILE A 222 -26.17 -3.44 -9.29
N THR A 223 -26.05 -2.25 -9.87
CA THR A 223 -24.91 -1.35 -9.64
C THR A 223 -25.27 -0.34 -8.53
N ILE A 224 -25.02 -0.70 -7.27
CA ILE A 224 -25.21 0.19 -6.12
C ILE A 224 -23.89 0.62 -5.48
N THR A 225 -22.79 0.38 -6.15
CA THR A 225 -21.42 0.54 -5.61
C THR A 225 -21.16 1.94 -5.10
N CYS A 226 -21.58 2.98 -5.84
CA CYS A 226 -21.42 4.37 -5.40
C CYS A 226 -22.16 4.64 -4.08
N ALA A 227 -23.36 4.09 -3.91
CA ALA A 227 -24.14 4.26 -2.68
C ALA A 227 -23.48 3.54 -1.49
N VAL A 228 -23.01 2.31 -1.69
CA VAL A 228 -22.29 1.54 -0.66
C VAL A 228 -20.99 2.25 -0.25
N TYR A 229 -20.23 2.70 -1.24
CA TYR A 229 -19.00 3.44 -1.02
C TYR A 229 -19.25 4.75 -0.28
N THR A 230 -20.18 5.58 -0.76
CA THR A 230 -20.52 6.86 -0.13
C THR A 230 -21.03 6.66 1.29
N TYR A 231 -21.85 5.64 1.55
CA TYR A 231 -22.31 5.30 2.88
C TYR A 231 -21.15 4.92 3.82
N ALA A 232 -20.23 4.07 3.36
CA ALA A 232 -19.06 3.65 4.16
C ALA A 232 -18.15 4.83 4.52
N VAL A 233 -17.95 5.78 3.58
CA VAL A 233 -17.15 7.00 3.80
C VAL A 233 -17.82 7.96 4.77
N LEU A 234 -19.12 8.22 4.60
CA LEU A 234 -19.85 9.22 5.40
C LEU A 234 -20.13 8.77 6.83
N HIS A 235 -20.29 7.45 7.05
CA HIS A 235 -20.68 6.88 8.33
C HIS A 235 -19.57 6.16 9.05
N GLY A 236 -18.29 6.41 8.67
CA GLY A 236 -17.10 5.78 9.21
C GLY A 236 -17.27 5.27 10.66
N PHE A 237 -16.85 4.07 10.94
CA PHE A 237 -17.09 3.40 12.23
C PHE A 237 -16.40 4.16 13.36
N LYS A 238 -17.13 4.46 14.41
CA LYS A 238 -16.60 5.12 15.61
C LYS A 238 -15.56 4.22 16.28
N GLY A 239 -14.28 4.58 16.14
CA GLY A 239 -13.17 3.94 16.84
C GLY A 239 -12.22 3.15 15.94
N ILE A 240 -11.13 3.80 15.53
CA ILE A 240 -10.07 3.22 14.68
C ILE A 240 -9.60 1.85 15.19
N SER A 241 -9.44 1.67 16.49
CA SER A 241 -8.99 0.41 17.09
C SER A 241 -10.03 -0.74 16.96
N PHE A 242 -11.32 -0.44 17.02
CA PHE A 242 -12.37 -1.46 16.82
C PHE A 242 -12.43 -1.88 15.36
N LEU A 243 -12.41 -0.91 14.45
CA LEU A 243 -12.44 -1.17 13.01
C LEU A 243 -11.21 -1.98 12.55
N ALA A 244 -10.01 -1.62 13.03
CA ALA A 244 -8.80 -2.38 12.76
C ALA A 244 -8.89 -3.85 13.21
N LYS A 245 -9.49 -4.12 14.37
CA LYS A 245 -9.71 -5.50 14.83
C LYS A 245 -10.72 -6.25 13.94
N LEU A 246 -11.81 -5.60 13.57
CA LEU A 246 -12.80 -6.19 12.66
C LEU A 246 -12.17 -6.54 11.31
N CYS A 247 -11.37 -5.62 10.73
CA CYS A 247 -10.61 -5.86 9.50
C CYS A 247 -9.74 -7.12 9.62
N ILE A 248 -9.01 -7.27 10.73
CA ILE A 248 -8.14 -8.43 10.96
C ILE A 248 -8.95 -9.72 10.99
N TYR A 249 -10.06 -9.76 11.72
CA TYR A 249 -10.88 -10.97 11.82
C TYR A 249 -11.50 -11.36 10.48
N LEU A 250 -12.02 -10.38 9.72
CA LEU A 250 -12.57 -10.63 8.39
C LEU A 250 -11.49 -11.12 7.44
N PHE A 251 -10.33 -10.45 7.43
CA PHE A 251 -9.22 -10.78 6.55
C PHE A 251 -8.64 -12.16 6.85
N PHE A 252 -8.32 -12.47 8.11
CA PHE A 252 -7.84 -13.80 8.47
C PHE A 252 -8.91 -14.88 8.25
N GLY A 253 -10.18 -14.56 8.46
CA GLY A 253 -11.29 -15.44 8.12
C GLY A 253 -11.28 -15.79 6.62
N LEU A 254 -11.13 -14.78 5.75
CA LEU A 254 -10.99 -14.99 4.30
C LEU A 254 -9.80 -15.89 3.98
N LEU A 255 -8.60 -15.54 4.50
CA LEU A 255 -7.39 -16.31 4.24
C LEU A 255 -7.49 -17.76 4.72
N LEU A 256 -8.07 -18.00 5.91
CA LEU A 256 -8.25 -19.35 6.43
C LEU A 256 -9.23 -20.17 5.60
N ILE A 257 -10.32 -19.57 5.12
CA ILE A 257 -11.26 -20.24 4.22
C ILE A 257 -10.54 -20.67 2.94
N VAL A 258 -9.81 -19.75 2.30
CA VAL A 258 -9.07 -20.07 1.06
C VAL A 258 -8.01 -21.15 1.30
N LEU A 259 -7.24 -21.05 2.39
CA LEU A 259 -6.18 -22.00 2.72
C LEU A 259 -6.71 -23.40 3.02
N LEU A 260 -7.79 -23.50 3.83
CA LEU A 260 -8.26 -24.78 4.36
C LEU A 260 -9.29 -25.47 3.45
N ILE A 261 -10.11 -24.66 2.76
CA ILE A 261 -11.26 -25.19 1.99
C ILE A 261 -11.04 -25.04 0.48
N GLY A 262 -10.17 -24.14 0.03
CA GLY A 262 -9.91 -23.87 -1.40
C GLY A 262 -9.32 -25.05 -2.20
N GLY A 263 -8.82 -26.08 -1.54
CA GLY A 263 -8.27 -27.27 -2.21
C GLY A 263 -6.83 -27.12 -2.75
N GLN A 264 -6.19 -25.97 -2.53
CA GLN A 264 -4.80 -25.69 -2.92
C GLN A 264 -3.87 -25.50 -1.70
N GLY A 265 -4.30 -25.85 -0.48
CA GLY A 265 -3.58 -25.54 0.75
C GLY A 265 -2.14 -26.04 0.78
N LYS A 266 -1.87 -27.24 0.25
CA LYS A 266 -0.50 -27.78 0.14
C LYS A 266 0.38 -26.89 -0.76
N PHE A 267 -0.08 -26.57 -1.96
CA PHE A 267 0.65 -25.73 -2.90
C PHE A 267 0.88 -24.32 -2.33
N ILE A 268 -0.14 -23.72 -1.70
CA ILE A 268 -0.05 -22.41 -1.06
C ILE A 268 1.10 -22.36 -0.05
N ILE A 269 1.22 -23.38 0.81
CA ILE A 269 2.25 -23.43 1.85
C ILE A 269 3.62 -23.68 1.24
N GLU A 270 3.74 -24.67 0.36
CA GLU A 270 5.02 -25.07 -0.24
C GLU A 270 5.57 -23.95 -1.12
N ASN A 271 4.75 -23.42 -2.04
CA ASN A 271 5.18 -22.35 -2.95
C ASN A 271 5.38 -21.02 -2.21
N GLY A 272 4.56 -20.72 -1.22
CA GLY A 272 4.74 -19.52 -0.39
C GLY A 272 6.07 -19.53 0.36
N PHE A 273 6.44 -20.69 0.94
CA PHE A 273 7.74 -20.85 1.61
C PHE A 273 8.91 -20.77 0.60
N GLN A 274 8.79 -21.41 -0.55
CA GLN A 274 9.79 -21.35 -1.62
C GLN A 274 9.96 -19.92 -2.15
N SER A 275 8.86 -19.22 -2.44
CA SER A 275 8.88 -17.84 -2.95
C SER A 275 9.50 -16.87 -1.96
N LEU A 276 9.23 -17.04 -0.67
CA LEU A 276 9.86 -16.25 0.39
C LEU A 276 11.38 -16.51 0.42
N GLY A 277 11.79 -17.78 0.35
CA GLY A 277 13.20 -18.15 0.30
C GLY A 277 13.92 -17.58 -0.92
N LYS A 278 13.32 -17.68 -2.11
CA LYS A 278 13.86 -17.09 -3.36
C LYS A 278 13.95 -15.57 -3.28
N MET A 279 12.92 -14.90 -2.76
CA MET A 279 12.92 -13.45 -2.56
C MET A 279 14.10 -13.03 -1.66
N LEU A 280 14.31 -13.71 -0.53
CA LEU A 280 15.39 -13.38 0.39
C LEU A 280 16.77 -13.68 -0.20
N GLN A 281 16.93 -14.81 -0.89
CA GLN A 281 18.17 -15.20 -1.55
C GLN A 281 18.60 -14.20 -2.62
N ASN A 282 17.65 -13.72 -3.42
CA ASN A 282 17.92 -12.83 -4.55
C ASN A 282 17.63 -11.35 -4.23
N PHE A 283 17.42 -11.00 -2.96
CA PHE A 283 16.92 -9.68 -2.55
C PHE A 283 17.76 -8.52 -3.07
N ILE A 284 19.09 -8.64 -3.03
CA ILE A 284 20.00 -7.59 -3.51
C ILE A 284 19.87 -7.44 -5.02
N GLU A 285 19.88 -8.54 -5.76
CA GLU A 285 19.73 -8.54 -7.22
C GLU A 285 18.39 -7.90 -7.62
N LEU A 286 17.28 -8.35 -7.04
CA LEU A 286 15.94 -7.78 -7.28
C LEU A 286 15.89 -6.28 -6.97
N SER A 287 16.57 -5.84 -5.92
CA SER A 287 16.60 -4.43 -5.50
C SER A 287 17.45 -3.52 -6.37
N THR A 288 18.41 -4.09 -7.12
CA THR A 288 19.39 -3.35 -7.92
C THR A 288 19.26 -3.62 -9.42
N PHE A 289 18.32 -4.47 -9.82
CA PHE A 289 18.06 -4.78 -11.23
C PHE A 289 17.52 -3.55 -11.96
N THR A 290 18.21 -3.14 -13.01
CA THR A 290 17.91 -1.90 -13.76
C THR A 290 17.53 -2.15 -15.21
N ASP A 291 17.73 -3.38 -15.72
CA ASP A 291 17.58 -3.73 -17.14
C ASP A 291 18.21 -2.68 -18.07
N PRO A 292 19.55 -2.50 -18.04
CA PRO A 292 20.21 -1.43 -18.79
C PRO A 292 20.04 -1.59 -20.31
N GLY A 293 19.82 -2.81 -20.78
CA GLY A 293 19.56 -3.12 -22.19
C GLY A 293 18.09 -2.89 -22.60
N ARG A 294 17.19 -2.62 -21.66
CA ARG A 294 15.74 -2.48 -21.91
C ARG A 294 15.16 -3.70 -22.64
N THR A 295 15.62 -4.90 -22.26
CA THR A 295 15.18 -6.16 -22.87
C THR A 295 13.75 -6.52 -22.47
N SER A 296 13.39 -6.31 -21.22
CA SER A 296 12.08 -6.59 -20.67
C SER A 296 11.32 -5.35 -20.19
N ASN A 297 12.02 -4.26 -19.90
CA ASN A 297 11.54 -3.08 -19.18
C ASN A 297 10.93 -3.40 -17.81
N PHE A 298 11.18 -4.59 -17.26
CA PHE A 298 10.57 -5.06 -16.03
C PHE A 298 10.75 -4.11 -14.83
N PRO A 299 11.97 -3.60 -14.54
CA PRO A 299 12.15 -2.66 -13.44
C PRO A 299 11.36 -1.35 -13.63
N GLN A 300 11.28 -0.84 -14.86
CA GLN A 300 10.59 0.40 -15.19
C GLN A 300 9.07 0.26 -15.03
N ASP A 301 8.53 -0.86 -15.45
CA ASP A 301 7.10 -1.13 -15.41
C ASP A 301 6.62 -1.59 -14.04
N TRP A 302 7.50 -2.22 -13.24
CA TRP A 302 7.11 -2.86 -11.99
C TRP A 302 7.85 -2.30 -10.77
N THR A 303 9.15 -2.52 -10.62
CA THR A 303 9.87 -2.18 -9.38
C THR A 303 9.88 -0.67 -9.13
N ILE A 304 10.21 0.13 -10.15
CA ILE A 304 10.22 1.59 -10.06
C ILE A 304 8.80 2.13 -9.87
N TYR A 305 7.82 1.56 -10.58
CA TYR A 305 6.40 1.89 -10.37
C TYR A 305 5.99 1.66 -8.93
N TYR A 306 6.29 0.49 -8.35
CA TYR A 306 5.96 0.19 -6.96
C TYR A 306 6.68 1.11 -5.97
N TRP A 307 7.96 1.42 -6.19
CA TRP A 307 8.64 2.38 -5.31
C TRP A 307 7.99 3.77 -5.37
N ALA A 308 7.64 4.25 -6.55
CA ALA A 308 6.90 5.50 -6.71
C ALA A 308 5.51 5.44 -6.02
N TYR A 309 4.78 4.33 -6.19
CA TYR A 309 3.49 4.08 -5.54
C TYR A 309 3.58 4.13 -4.01
N TRP A 310 4.57 3.45 -3.42
CA TRP A 310 4.79 3.48 -1.98
C TRP A 310 5.23 4.85 -1.47
N MET A 311 6.06 5.57 -2.24
CA MET A 311 6.45 6.95 -1.90
C MET A 311 5.26 7.90 -1.85
N VAL A 312 4.30 7.77 -2.75
CA VAL A 312 3.07 8.58 -2.75
C VAL A 312 2.28 8.34 -1.46
N TRP A 313 2.15 7.11 -1.01
CA TRP A 313 1.49 6.75 0.25
C TRP A 313 2.31 7.09 1.51
N SER A 314 3.59 7.36 1.37
CA SER A 314 4.47 7.78 2.48
C SER A 314 4.06 9.11 3.12
N VAL A 315 3.06 9.78 2.57
CA VAL A 315 2.48 11.00 3.16
C VAL A 315 1.48 10.67 4.27
N ALA A 316 0.68 9.64 4.14
CA ALA A 316 -0.38 9.33 5.11
C ALA A 316 0.07 8.35 6.19
N ALA A 317 0.53 7.17 5.80
CA ALA A 317 0.85 6.08 6.71
C ALA A 317 1.89 6.42 7.79
N PRO A 318 3.01 7.12 7.50
CA PRO A 318 4.01 7.43 8.51
C PRO A 318 3.53 8.31 9.66
N PHE A 319 2.68 9.29 9.41
CA PHE A 319 2.11 10.10 10.50
C PHE A 319 1.26 9.25 11.43
N PHE A 320 0.44 8.39 10.86
CA PHE A 320 -0.38 7.47 11.64
C PHE A 320 0.50 6.51 12.47
N ILE A 321 1.48 5.86 11.85
CA ILE A 321 2.40 4.93 12.52
C ILE A 321 3.19 5.65 13.62
N GLY A 322 3.72 6.83 13.35
CA GLY A 322 4.44 7.64 14.34
C GLY A 322 3.57 7.99 15.55
N ASN A 323 2.29 8.34 15.31
CA ASN A 323 1.37 8.70 16.38
C ASN A 323 0.97 7.50 17.26
N ILE A 324 0.65 6.36 16.67
CA ILE A 324 0.26 5.16 17.44
C ILE A 324 1.44 4.54 18.19
N SER A 325 2.68 4.89 17.83
CA SER A 325 3.89 4.33 18.42
C SER A 325 4.40 5.10 19.66
N ARG A 326 3.61 6.06 20.18
CA ARG A 326 3.96 6.79 21.39
C ARG A 326 4.26 5.84 22.56
N GLY A 327 5.40 6.06 23.25
CA GLY A 327 5.89 5.25 24.34
C GLY A 327 6.62 3.98 23.92
N ARG A 328 6.76 3.73 22.61
CA ARG A 328 7.60 2.65 22.06
C ARG A 328 8.96 3.16 21.67
N THR A 329 9.95 2.29 21.65
CA THR A 329 11.28 2.66 21.14
C THR A 329 11.26 2.72 19.61
N ILE A 330 12.24 3.42 19.02
CA ILE A 330 12.46 3.44 17.56
C ILE A 330 12.64 2.02 17.05
N LYS A 331 13.44 1.19 17.72
CA LYS A 331 13.63 -0.23 17.38
C LYS A 331 12.32 -1.00 17.38
N GLN A 332 11.48 -0.83 18.40
CA GLN A 332 10.19 -1.49 18.47
C GLN A 332 9.27 -1.03 17.33
N THR A 333 9.30 0.26 16.98
CA THR A 333 8.48 0.81 15.90
C THR A 333 8.88 0.24 14.54
N ILE A 334 10.18 0.19 14.25
CA ILE A 334 10.69 -0.36 12.99
C ILE A 334 10.44 -1.86 12.90
N LEU A 335 10.82 -2.62 13.93
CA LEU A 335 10.61 -4.08 13.93
C LEU A 335 9.13 -4.43 13.89
N GLY A 336 8.27 -3.66 14.59
CA GLY A 336 6.83 -3.86 14.52
C GLY A 336 6.25 -3.62 13.14
N GLY A 337 6.72 -2.61 12.41
CA GLY A 337 6.33 -2.39 11.02
C GLY A 337 6.74 -3.54 10.11
N TYR A 338 7.96 -4.05 10.26
CA TYR A 338 8.38 -5.22 9.49
C TYR A 338 7.62 -6.49 9.86
N VAL A 339 7.38 -6.76 11.14
CA VAL A 339 6.67 -7.97 11.55
C VAL A 339 5.19 -7.91 11.20
N PHE A 340 4.51 -6.83 11.57
CA PHE A 340 3.05 -6.73 11.38
C PHE A 340 2.69 -6.23 9.98
N GLY A 341 3.39 -5.22 9.49
CA GLY A 341 3.11 -4.63 8.19
C GLY A 341 3.53 -5.53 7.04
N VAL A 342 4.81 -5.88 6.95
CA VAL A 342 5.29 -6.83 5.92
C VAL A 342 4.62 -8.19 6.08
N GLY A 343 4.40 -8.64 7.33
CA GLY A 343 3.69 -9.89 7.59
C GLY A 343 2.29 -9.90 7.01
N SER A 344 1.56 -8.78 7.07
CA SER A 344 0.20 -8.66 6.52
C SER A 344 0.18 -8.82 5.00
N THR A 345 1.10 -8.15 4.32
CA THR A 345 1.20 -8.21 2.86
C THR A 345 1.67 -9.59 2.39
N ILE A 346 2.74 -10.14 2.99
CA ILE A 346 3.24 -11.48 2.65
C ILE A 346 2.14 -12.54 2.78
N VAL A 347 1.43 -12.58 3.91
CA VAL A 347 0.37 -13.59 4.12
C VAL A 347 -0.74 -13.44 3.09
N SER A 348 -1.11 -12.21 2.73
CA SER A 348 -2.11 -11.94 1.70
C SER A 348 -1.71 -12.55 0.34
N PHE A 349 -0.52 -12.21 -0.14
CA PHE A 349 -0.03 -12.70 -1.43
C PHE A 349 0.27 -14.19 -1.44
N VAL A 350 0.79 -14.74 -0.34
CA VAL A 350 1.03 -16.17 -0.22
C VAL A 350 -0.27 -16.95 -0.32
N VAL A 351 -1.33 -16.53 0.38
CA VAL A 351 -2.58 -17.31 0.39
C VAL A 351 -3.39 -17.07 -0.87
N LEU A 352 -3.71 -15.82 -1.18
CA LEU A 352 -4.62 -15.50 -2.29
C LEU A 352 -3.96 -15.65 -3.65
N GLY A 353 -2.71 -15.22 -3.80
CA GLY A 353 -1.96 -15.33 -5.05
C GLY A 353 -1.60 -16.77 -5.40
N ASN A 354 -1.07 -17.52 -4.44
CA ASN A 354 -0.74 -18.93 -4.69
C ASN A 354 -1.96 -19.83 -4.84
N TYR A 355 -3.15 -19.40 -4.43
CA TYR A 355 -4.36 -20.14 -4.75
C TYR A 355 -4.58 -20.19 -6.27
N GLY A 356 -4.61 -19.04 -6.93
CA GLY A 356 -4.77 -18.95 -8.39
C GLY A 356 -3.58 -19.56 -9.14
N LEU A 357 -2.36 -19.26 -8.71
CA LEU A 357 -1.14 -19.83 -9.29
C LEU A 357 -1.11 -21.37 -9.19
N GLY A 358 -1.58 -21.94 -8.08
CA GLY A 358 -1.66 -23.38 -7.90
C GLY A 358 -2.65 -24.06 -8.86
N LEU A 359 -3.76 -23.40 -9.18
CA LEU A 359 -4.70 -23.88 -10.19
C LEU A 359 -4.10 -23.80 -11.59
N GLN A 360 -3.38 -22.73 -11.92
CA GLN A 360 -2.66 -22.58 -13.19
C GLN A 360 -1.60 -23.66 -13.36
N VAL A 361 -0.74 -23.85 -12.36
CA VAL A 361 0.37 -24.83 -12.41
C VAL A 361 -0.14 -26.28 -12.46
N SER A 362 -1.28 -26.57 -11.83
CA SER A 362 -1.91 -27.89 -11.88
C SER A 362 -2.77 -28.11 -13.13
N GLU A 363 -2.72 -27.19 -14.10
CA GLU A 363 -3.49 -27.24 -15.36
C GLU A 363 -5.01 -27.40 -15.18
N LYS A 364 -5.52 -27.03 -13.99
CA LYS A 364 -6.97 -27.05 -13.73
C LYS A 364 -7.70 -25.90 -14.38
N THR A 365 -7.01 -24.77 -14.56
CA THR A 365 -7.50 -23.55 -15.20
C THR A 365 -6.36 -22.85 -15.90
N ASP A 366 -6.65 -22.14 -17.00
CA ASP A 366 -5.66 -21.32 -17.71
C ASP A 366 -6.00 -19.83 -17.59
N PHE A 367 -5.64 -19.26 -16.43
CA PHE A 367 -5.86 -17.84 -16.13
C PHE A 367 -4.91 -16.93 -16.92
N ILE A 368 -3.73 -17.41 -17.28
CA ILE A 368 -2.75 -16.62 -18.05
C ILE A 368 -3.31 -16.37 -19.44
N SER A 369 -3.77 -17.40 -20.15
CA SER A 369 -4.39 -17.25 -21.47
C SER A 369 -5.65 -16.39 -21.42
N GLN A 370 -6.48 -16.52 -20.37
CA GLN A 370 -7.63 -15.66 -20.17
C GLN A 370 -7.22 -14.19 -20.07
N TYR A 371 -6.25 -13.87 -19.23
CA TYR A 371 -5.78 -12.49 -19.08
C TYR A 371 -5.17 -11.92 -20.37
N VAL A 372 -4.40 -12.72 -21.10
CA VAL A 372 -3.80 -12.31 -22.38
C VAL A 372 -4.88 -12.02 -23.44
N ALA A 373 -6.01 -12.74 -23.40
CA ALA A 373 -7.07 -12.61 -24.41
C ALA A 373 -7.87 -11.30 -24.27
N ASP A 374 -8.19 -10.88 -23.05
CA ASP A 374 -9.12 -9.76 -22.82
C ASP A 374 -8.57 -8.64 -21.92
N GLY A 375 -7.51 -8.88 -21.16
CA GLY A 375 -6.94 -7.92 -20.21
C GLY A 375 -7.82 -7.62 -18.99
N ASP A 376 -8.93 -8.35 -18.81
CA ASP A 376 -9.90 -8.11 -17.73
C ASP A 376 -9.45 -8.76 -16.41
N LEU A 377 -8.69 -8.00 -15.61
CA LEU A 377 -8.26 -8.44 -14.28
C LEU A 377 -9.43 -8.58 -13.28
N TYR A 378 -10.49 -7.83 -13.44
CA TYR A 378 -11.66 -7.93 -12.54
C TYR A 378 -12.46 -9.19 -12.80
N GLY A 379 -12.73 -9.51 -14.06
CA GLY A 379 -13.33 -10.77 -14.47
C GLY A 379 -12.46 -11.97 -14.08
N LEU A 380 -11.13 -11.85 -14.25
CA LEU A 380 -10.18 -12.86 -13.82
C LEU A 380 -10.27 -13.16 -12.31
N ILE A 381 -10.29 -12.12 -11.46
CA ILE A 381 -10.44 -12.29 -10.01
C ILE A 381 -11.76 -12.98 -9.67
N LEU A 382 -12.85 -12.59 -10.31
CA LEU A 382 -14.14 -13.24 -10.12
C LEU A 382 -14.09 -14.72 -10.52
N ASN A 383 -13.42 -15.07 -11.62
CA ASN A 383 -13.25 -16.44 -12.08
C ASN A 383 -12.36 -17.25 -11.13
N ILE A 384 -11.28 -16.66 -10.59
CA ILE A 384 -10.49 -17.31 -9.54
C ILE A 384 -11.36 -17.62 -8.31
N ILE A 385 -12.17 -16.67 -7.85
CA ILE A 385 -13.06 -16.88 -6.71
C ILE A 385 -14.12 -17.95 -7.02
N ASP A 386 -14.65 -18.00 -8.24
CA ASP A 386 -15.67 -19.00 -8.64
C ASP A 386 -15.17 -20.45 -8.61
N THR A 387 -13.86 -20.64 -8.71
CA THR A 387 -13.27 -22.00 -8.54
C THR A 387 -13.28 -22.48 -7.09
N MET A 388 -13.53 -21.58 -6.13
CA MET A 388 -13.52 -21.91 -4.70
C MET A 388 -14.84 -22.53 -4.25
N PRO A 389 -14.81 -23.53 -3.36
CA PRO A 389 -16.01 -23.94 -2.66
C PRO A 389 -16.63 -22.73 -1.93
N MET A 390 -17.96 -22.62 -1.96
CA MET A 390 -18.69 -21.50 -1.32
C MET A 390 -18.34 -20.10 -1.91
N ALA A 391 -18.09 -19.98 -3.22
CA ALA A 391 -17.69 -18.75 -3.89
C ALA A 391 -18.51 -17.52 -3.48
N ASN A 392 -19.84 -17.64 -3.40
CA ASN A 392 -20.72 -16.53 -2.96
C ASN A 392 -20.42 -16.05 -1.53
N VAL A 393 -20.06 -16.95 -0.62
CA VAL A 393 -19.68 -16.58 0.76
C VAL A 393 -18.35 -15.85 0.75
N ILE A 394 -17.40 -16.32 -0.04
CA ILE A 394 -16.09 -15.67 -0.22
C ILE A 394 -16.26 -14.27 -0.84
N LEU A 395 -17.11 -14.12 -1.86
CA LEU A 395 -17.43 -12.81 -2.44
C LEU A 395 -18.02 -11.85 -1.38
N VAL A 396 -18.96 -12.32 -0.55
CA VAL A 396 -19.53 -11.49 0.53
C VAL A 396 -18.45 -11.08 1.53
N ILE A 397 -17.60 -12.01 1.98
CA ILE A 397 -16.52 -11.70 2.92
C ILE A 397 -15.53 -10.71 2.28
N THR A 398 -15.21 -10.87 0.99
CA THR A 398 -14.33 -9.95 0.25
C THR A 398 -14.92 -8.54 0.21
N VAL A 399 -16.22 -8.37 -0.07
CA VAL A 399 -16.90 -7.07 -0.01
C VAL A 399 -16.80 -6.45 1.39
N LEU A 400 -17.05 -7.24 2.44
CA LEU A 400 -16.97 -6.76 3.83
C LEU A 400 -15.53 -6.34 4.19
N CYS A 401 -14.52 -7.11 3.76
CA CYS A 401 -13.11 -6.74 3.91
C CYS A 401 -12.80 -5.42 3.19
N MET A 402 -13.21 -5.28 1.92
CA MET A 402 -12.97 -4.07 1.14
C MET A 402 -13.61 -2.84 1.79
N ILE A 403 -14.86 -2.92 2.23
CA ILE A 403 -15.54 -1.83 2.94
C ILE A 403 -14.79 -1.47 4.23
N ALA A 404 -14.35 -2.45 5.00
CA ALA A 404 -13.62 -2.24 6.23
C ALA A 404 -12.24 -1.61 5.96
N PHE A 405 -11.54 -2.02 4.92
CA PHE A 405 -10.24 -1.44 4.50
C PHE A 405 -10.41 0.00 3.98
N TYR A 406 -11.45 0.29 3.23
CA TYR A 406 -11.78 1.66 2.83
C TYR A 406 -11.97 2.56 4.06
N ALA A 407 -12.76 2.12 5.03
CA ALA A 407 -13.02 2.89 6.22
C ALA A 407 -11.75 3.16 7.05
N THR A 408 -10.85 2.18 7.21
CA THR A 408 -9.56 2.39 7.90
C THR A 408 -8.62 3.32 7.15
N SER A 409 -8.58 3.23 5.82
CA SER A 409 -7.77 4.11 4.97
C SER A 409 -8.26 5.55 5.07
N PHE A 410 -9.58 5.78 5.02
CA PHE A 410 -10.16 7.13 5.17
C PHE A 410 -9.92 7.73 6.54
N ASP A 411 -10.03 6.95 7.61
CA ASP A 411 -9.73 7.43 8.95
C ASP A 411 -8.26 7.88 9.07
N SER A 412 -7.34 7.13 8.47
CA SER A 412 -5.92 7.49 8.43
C SER A 412 -5.65 8.77 7.63
N ILE A 413 -6.28 8.90 6.45
CA ILE A 413 -6.20 10.07 5.58
C ILE A 413 -6.78 11.30 6.28
N ALA A 414 -7.99 11.18 6.82
CA ALA A 414 -8.67 12.26 7.53
C ALA A 414 -7.86 12.75 8.74
N TYR A 415 -7.25 11.81 9.47
CA TYR A 415 -6.37 12.13 10.60
C TYR A 415 -5.12 12.89 10.17
N THR A 416 -4.57 12.57 8.99
CA THR A 416 -3.37 13.24 8.44
C THR A 416 -3.70 14.62 7.86
N ALA A 417 -4.89 14.78 7.29
CA ALA A 417 -5.34 16.02 6.65
C ALA A 417 -5.86 17.08 7.66
N ALA A 418 -6.25 16.67 8.89
CA ALA A 418 -6.78 17.53 9.94
C ALA A 418 -5.67 18.21 10.78
#